data_a167d74cf79eda622386c05a7ab96724
#
_entry.id   a167d74cf79eda622386c05a7ab96724
#
_cell.length_a   1.000
_cell.length_b   1.000
_cell.length_c   1.000
_cell.angle_alpha   90.00
_cell.angle_beta   90.00
_cell.angle_gamma   90.00
#
_symmetry.space_group_name_H-M   'P 1'
#
loop_
_entity.id
_entity.type
_entity.pdbx_description
1 polymer ?
#
loop_
_entity_poly.entity_id
_entity_poly.type
_entity_poly.pdbx_seq_one_letter_code
_entity_poly.pdbx_strand_id
1 'polypeptide(L)'
;IDRFIDFCIRVLNKKGYKDFRKTPTMHTILFLLELIGDEYKKIAIHLIEAKKMGSKMTELFDIQENQLKKYYKLFYKFNKEACLDMYEFDIMGHTYNREVYESLSSDEKEILHHLKKIGIYLMSLAELRVDLEY
;
A
#
# COMPACT_ATOMS: atom_id res chain seq x y z
N ILE A 1 8.15 3.41 -11.52
CA ILE A 1 8.20 2.34 -10.52
C ILE A 1 8.52 1.01 -11.21
N ASP A 2 7.77 0.58 -12.22
CA ASP A 2 7.86 -0.73 -12.90
C ASP A 2 9.31 -1.12 -13.29
N ARG A 3 10.01 -0.25 -14.06
CA ARG A 3 11.40 -0.51 -14.47
C ARG A 3 12.37 -0.70 -13.30
N PHE A 4 12.13 0.00 -12.20
CA PHE A 4 12.96 -0.12 -11.00
C PHE A 4 12.67 -1.42 -10.25
N ILE A 5 11.42 -1.80 -10.14
CA ILE A 5 11.01 -3.07 -9.52
C ILE A 5 11.52 -4.25 -10.38
N ASP A 6 11.36 -4.21 -11.70
CA ASP A 6 11.91 -5.21 -12.61
C ASP A 6 13.42 -5.39 -12.43
N PHE A 7 14.17 -4.29 -12.29
CA PHE A 7 15.59 -4.34 -12.01
C PHE A 7 15.87 -5.05 -10.67
N CYS A 8 15.15 -4.67 -9.61
CA CYS A 8 15.30 -5.28 -8.28
C CYS A 8 15.00 -6.78 -8.32
N ILE A 9 13.93 -7.21 -9.01
CA ILE A 9 13.56 -8.62 -9.17
C ILE A 9 14.65 -9.38 -9.93
N ARG A 10 15.21 -8.82 -11.02
CA ARG A 10 16.32 -9.44 -11.74
C ARG A 10 17.57 -9.60 -10.89
N VAL A 11 17.91 -8.61 -10.09
CA VAL A 11 19.04 -8.68 -9.14
C VAL A 11 18.77 -9.75 -8.08
N LEU A 12 17.57 -9.77 -7.51
CA LEU A 12 17.16 -10.74 -6.50
C LEU A 12 17.22 -12.18 -7.05
N ASN A 13 16.74 -12.40 -8.27
CA ASN A 13 16.76 -13.72 -8.92
C ASN A 13 18.19 -14.20 -9.23
N LYS A 14 19.13 -13.28 -9.49
CA LYS A 14 20.53 -13.62 -9.77
C LYS A 14 21.36 -13.86 -8.51
N LYS A 15 21.15 -13.08 -7.47
CA LYS A 15 22.00 -13.06 -6.28
C LYS A 15 21.35 -13.71 -5.06
N GLY A 16 20.03 -13.89 -5.07
CA GLY A 16 19.27 -14.22 -3.88
C GLY A 16 19.18 -13.06 -2.87
N TYR A 17 18.37 -13.25 -1.84
CA TYR A 17 18.36 -12.37 -0.68
C TYR A 17 19.47 -12.77 0.29
N LYS A 18 19.82 -11.92 1.24
CA LYS A 18 20.85 -12.14 2.26
C LYS A 18 20.72 -13.50 2.96
N ASP A 19 19.51 -13.88 3.34
CA ASP A 19 19.14 -15.27 3.66
C ASP A 19 18.39 -15.82 2.46
N PHE A 20 18.96 -16.80 1.77
CA PHE A 20 18.41 -17.38 0.53
C PHE A 20 16.97 -17.91 0.72
N ARG A 21 16.65 -18.47 1.90
CA ARG A 21 15.31 -18.96 2.22
C ARG A 21 14.24 -17.87 2.18
N LYS A 22 14.64 -16.62 2.39
CA LYS A 22 13.76 -15.42 2.38
C LYS A 22 13.68 -14.75 1.00
N THR A 23 14.32 -15.31 -0.01
CA THR A 23 14.26 -14.81 -1.40
C THR A 23 12.83 -14.76 -1.94
N PRO A 24 11.96 -15.78 -1.76
CA PRO A 24 10.57 -15.73 -2.21
C PRO A 24 9.77 -14.62 -1.51
N THR A 25 9.96 -14.45 -0.20
CA THR A 25 9.29 -13.40 0.57
C THR A 25 9.67 -12.01 0.06
N MET A 26 10.98 -11.77 -0.18
CA MET A 26 11.43 -10.50 -0.75
C MET A 26 10.90 -10.28 -2.17
N HIS A 27 10.81 -11.32 -2.98
CA HIS A 27 10.21 -11.24 -4.32
C HIS A 27 8.73 -10.81 -4.23
N THR A 28 7.97 -11.39 -3.31
CA THR A 28 6.56 -11.03 -3.09
C THR A 28 6.41 -9.59 -2.62
N ILE A 29 7.31 -9.11 -1.75
CA ILE A 29 7.33 -7.70 -1.33
C ILE A 29 7.52 -6.77 -2.52
N LEU A 30 8.49 -7.06 -3.40
CA LEU A 30 8.73 -6.24 -4.59
C LEU A 30 7.52 -6.23 -5.52
N PHE A 31 6.88 -7.38 -5.72
CA PHE A 31 5.67 -7.50 -6.52
C PHE A 31 4.49 -6.67 -5.94
N LEU A 32 4.27 -6.73 -4.62
CA LEU A 32 3.21 -5.92 -3.98
C LEU A 32 3.50 -4.41 -4.07
N LEU A 33 4.76 -4.00 -4.01
CA LEU A 33 5.13 -2.59 -4.22
C LEU A 33 4.84 -2.12 -5.65
N GLU A 34 4.98 -2.99 -6.64
CA GLU A 34 4.58 -2.72 -8.02
C GLU A 34 3.06 -2.52 -8.12
N LEU A 35 2.27 -3.43 -7.52
CA LEU A 35 0.81 -3.31 -7.48
C LEU A 35 0.35 -2.00 -6.81
N ILE A 36 0.98 -1.59 -5.71
CA ILE A 36 0.71 -0.30 -5.06
C ILE A 36 0.99 0.86 -6.02
N GLY A 37 2.10 0.81 -6.74
CA GLY A 37 2.45 1.82 -7.75
C GLY A 37 1.40 1.92 -8.87
N ASP A 38 0.90 0.79 -9.33
CA ASP A 38 -0.16 0.72 -10.34
C ASP A 38 -1.48 1.29 -9.83
N GLU A 39 -1.85 1.03 -8.57
CA GLU A 39 -3.07 1.63 -8.00
C GLU A 39 -2.92 3.15 -7.87
N TYR A 40 -1.77 3.69 -7.46
CA TYR A 40 -1.53 5.14 -7.45
C TYR A 40 -1.59 5.77 -8.85
N LYS A 41 -1.13 5.06 -9.89
CA LYS A 41 -1.25 5.51 -11.27
C LYS A 41 -2.71 5.64 -11.70
N LYS A 42 -3.56 4.67 -11.36
CA LYS A 42 -5.00 4.70 -11.63
C LYS A 42 -5.67 5.87 -10.88
N ILE A 43 -5.34 6.06 -9.60
CA ILE A 43 -5.80 7.20 -8.81
C ILE A 43 -5.45 8.52 -9.50
N ALA A 44 -4.21 8.67 -9.98
CA ALA A 44 -3.79 9.89 -10.67
C ALA A 44 -4.60 10.17 -11.94
N ILE A 45 -5.01 9.14 -12.69
CA ILE A 45 -5.89 9.28 -13.86
C ILE A 45 -7.25 9.83 -13.43
N HIS A 46 -7.89 9.22 -12.42
CA HIS A 46 -9.18 9.69 -11.92
C HIS A 46 -9.12 11.09 -11.32
N LEU A 47 -8.01 11.47 -10.66
CA LEU A 47 -7.81 12.82 -10.14
C LEU A 47 -7.73 13.88 -11.24
N ILE A 48 -7.15 13.55 -12.39
CA ILE A 48 -7.10 14.47 -13.56
C ILE A 48 -8.51 14.69 -14.13
N GLU A 49 -9.35 13.65 -14.14
CA GLU A 49 -10.71 13.67 -14.66
C GLU A 49 -11.69 14.36 -13.70
N ALA A 50 -11.54 14.15 -12.41
CA ALA A 50 -12.47 14.61 -11.37
C ALA A 50 -12.53 16.13 -11.17
N LYS A 51 -11.61 16.92 -11.72
CA LYS A 51 -11.50 18.39 -11.62
C LYS A 51 -11.58 18.98 -10.20
N LYS A 52 -12.25 18.32 -9.27
CA LYS A 52 -12.42 18.76 -7.87
C LYS A 52 -12.60 17.55 -6.97
N MET A 53 -11.91 17.55 -5.82
CA MET A 53 -11.98 16.53 -4.80
C MET A 53 -12.53 17.12 -3.50
N GLY A 54 -13.43 16.39 -2.83
CA GLY A 54 -14.00 16.81 -1.55
C GLY A 54 -13.01 16.66 -0.39
N SER A 55 -13.24 17.39 0.71
CA SER A 55 -12.40 17.35 1.92
C SER A 55 -12.27 15.94 2.52
N LYS A 56 -13.32 15.13 2.40
CA LYS A 56 -13.31 13.74 2.89
C LYS A 56 -12.30 12.87 2.15
N MET A 57 -12.18 13.04 0.83
CA MET A 57 -11.19 12.31 0.04
C MET A 57 -9.77 12.75 0.38
N THR A 58 -9.54 14.04 0.66
CA THR A 58 -8.24 14.53 1.13
C THR A 58 -7.85 13.87 2.45
N GLU A 59 -8.77 13.77 3.41
CA GLU A 59 -8.56 13.06 4.67
C GLU A 59 -8.17 11.59 4.45
N LEU A 60 -8.83 10.89 3.54
CA LEU A 60 -8.53 9.50 3.20
C LEU A 60 -7.13 9.34 2.58
N PHE A 61 -6.70 10.28 1.75
CA PHE A 61 -5.34 10.32 1.21
C PHE A 61 -4.29 10.51 2.31
N ASP A 62 -4.51 11.44 3.23
CA ASP A 62 -3.59 11.69 4.35
C ASP A 62 -3.42 10.44 5.22
N ILE A 63 -4.53 9.75 5.50
CA ILE A 63 -4.55 8.48 6.22
C ILE A 63 -3.70 7.43 5.47
N GLN A 64 -3.93 7.28 4.15
CA GLN A 64 -3.21 6.30 3.34
C GLN A 64 -1.71 6.63 3.24
N GLU A 65 -1.36 7.89 3.06
CA GLU A 65 0.04 8.34 3.05
C GLU A 65 0.73 8.02 4.38
N ASN A 66 0.05 8.25 5.50
CA ASN A 66 0.60 7.92 6.83
C ASN A 66 0.83 6.41 6.99
N GLN A 67 -0.05 5.55 6.47
CA GLN A 67 0.15 4.10 6.49
C GLN A 67 1.37 3.68 5.64
N LEU A 68 1.53 4.26 4.46
CA LEU A 68 2.70 4.00 3.62
C LEU A 68 4.01 4.44 4.32
N LYS A 69 4.00 5.59 4.98
CA LYS A 69 5.15 6.07 5.78
C LYS A 69 5.46 5.17 6.97
N LYS A 70 4.43 4.62 7.64
CA LYS A 70 4.60 3.64 8.72
C LYS A 70 5.26 2.36 8.19
N TYR A 71 4.75 1.81 7.08
CA TYR A 71 5.36 0.64 6.44
C TYR A 71 6.81 0.89 6.03
N TYR A 72 7.11 2.04 5.41
CA TYR A 72 8.48 2.40 5.05
C TYR A 72 9.43 2.33 6.25
N LYS A 73 9.03 2.90 7.39
CA LYS A 73 9.83 2.84 8.62
C LYS A 73 9.99 1.41 9.14
N LEU A 74 8.89 0.64 9.15
CA LEU A 74 8.86 -0.76 9.56
C LEU A 74 9.76 -1.64 8.69
N PHE A 75 9.81 -1.40 7.38
CA PHE A 75 10.63 -2.16 6.45
C PHE A 75 12.12 -2.05 6.79
N TYR A 76 12.61 -0.84 7.03
CA TYR A 76 14.03 -0.62 7.35
C TYR A 76 14.40 -0.92 8.80
N LYS A 77 13.48 -0.72 9.72
CA LYS A 77 13.69 -0.98 11.14
C LYS A 77 12.48 -1.71 11.71
N PHE A 78 12.60 -3.04 11.81
CA PHE A 78 11.54 -3.85 12.36
C PHE A 78 11.24 -3.46 13.81
N ASN A 79 9.96 -3.28 14.11
CA ASN A 79 9.43 -3.03 15.44
C ASN A 79 8.08 -3.73 15.58
N LYS A 80 7.94 -4.61 16.57
CA LYS A 80 6.74 -5.44 16.76
C LYS A 80 5.49 -4.59 17.05
N GLU A 81 5.62 -3.53 17.86
CA GLU A 81 4.51 -2.64 18.20
C GLU A 81 4.05 -1.87 16.96
N ALA A 82 4.99 -1.32 16.17
CA ALA A 82 4.66 -0.66 14.91
C ALA A 82 3.99 -1.60 13.90
N CYS A 83 4.33 -2.89 13.93
CA CYS A 83 3.67 -3.90 13.12
C CYS A 83 2.22 -4.10 13.58
N LEU A 84 1.98 -4.23 14.89
CA LEU A 84 0.64 -4.34 15.46
C LEU A 84 -0.21 -3.11 15.15
N ASP A 85 0.34 -1.90 15.27
CA ASP A 85 -0.33 -0.65 14.90
C ASP A 85 -0.81 -0.64 13.43
N MET A 86 -0.09 -1.32 12.54
CA MET A 86 -0.53 -1.43 11.14
C MET A 86 -1.73 -2.37 10.99
N TYR A 87 -1.83 -3.42 11.80
CA TYR A 87 -2.96 -4.35 11.79
C TYR A 87 -4.21 -3.78 12.45
N GLU A 88 -4.06 -3.01 13.53
CA GLU A 88 -5.19 -2.37 14.20
C GLU A 88 -5.82 -1.26 13.35
N PHE A 89 -5.05 -0.74 12.39
CA PHE A 89 -5.52 0.27 11.47
C PHE A 89 -6.21 -0.37 10.26
N ASP A 90 -7.43 -0.82 10.46
CA ASP A 90 -8.30 -1.22 9.37
C ASP A 90 -8.86 0.00 8.64
N ILE A 91 -8.22 0.37 7.51
CA ILE A 91 -8.76 1.37 6.58
C ILE A 91 -10.22 1.05 6.23
N MET A 92 -10.58 -0.22 6.17
CA MET A 92 -11.93 -0.68 5.83
C MET A 92 -12.94 -0.33 6.92
N GLY A 93 -12.58 -0.47 8.21
CA GLY A 93 -13.47 -0.18 9.34
C GLY A 93 -13.62 1.32 9.63
N HIS A 94 -12.55 2.10 9.47
CA HIS A 94 -12.58 3.53 9.78
C HIS A 94 -13.09 4.42 8.63
N THR A 95 -13.05 3.94 7.39
CA THR A 95 -13.37 4.74 6.20
C THR A 95 -14.64 4.30 5.50
N TYR A 96 -15.19 3.13 5.81
CA TYR A 96 -16.43 2.65 5.22
C TYR A 96 -17.64 2.99 6.09
N ASN A 97 -17.99 4.26 6.14
CA ASN A 97 -19.35 4.65 6.51
C ASN A 97 -20.19 4.69 5.23
N ARG A 98 -21.29 3.94 5.18
CA ARG A 98 -22.20 3.87 4.03
C ARG A 98 -22.68 5.26 3.61
N GLU A 99 -22.98 6.13 4.57
CA GLU A 99 -23.42 7.49 4.31
C GLU A 99 -22.31 8.31 3.59
N VAL A 100 -21.05 8.16 4.02
CA VAL A 100 -19.91 8.79 3.36
C VAL A 100 -19.77 8.28 1.93
N TYR A 101 -19.85 6.96 1.73
CA TYR A 101 -19.74 6.37 0.40
C TYR A 101 -20.85 6.86 -0.54
N GLU A 102 -22.09 6.90 -0.07
CA GLU A 102 -23.24 7.38 -0.85
C GLU A 102 -23.12 8.87 -1.23
N SER A 103 -22.41 9.67 -0.43
CA SER A 103 -22.18 11.09 -0.69
C SER A 103 -21.08 11.38 -1.73
N LEU A 104 -20.24 10.38 -2.04
CA LEU A 104 -19.12 10.54 -2.98
C LEU A 104 -19.61 10.57 -4.44
N SER A 105 -18.93 11.38 -5.26
CA SER A 105 -19.09 11.33 -6.73
C SER A 105 -18.61 9.98 -7.30
N SER A 106 -18.93 9.72 -8.57
CA SER A 106 -18.49 8.51 -9.25
C SER A 106 -16.96 8.38 -9.26
N ASP A 107 -16.24 9.46 -9.58
CA ASP A 107 -14.78 9.48 -9.62
C ASP A 107 -14.17 9.27 -8.23
N GLU A 108 -14.76 9.88 -7.19
CA GLU A 108 -14.31 9.67 -5.81
C GLU A 108 -14.53 8.23 -5.34
N LYS A 109 -15.58 7.56 -5.79
CA LYS A 109 -15.82 6.13 -5.50
C LYS A 109 -14.75 5.23 -6.14
N GLU A 110 -14.34 5.53 -7.36
CA GLU A 110 -13.25 4.82 -8.04
C GLU A 110 -11.92 5.04 -7.31
N ILE A 111 -11.61 6.28 -6.96
CA ILE A 111 -10.42 6.61 -6.16
C ILE A 111 -10.43 5.85 -4.82
N LEU A 112 -11.57 5.84 -4.11
CA LEU A 112 -11.71 5.11 -2.85
C LEU A 112 -11.47 3.62 -3.03
N HIS A 113 -11.94 3.02 -4.13
CA HIS A 113 -11.69 1.62 -4.45
C HIS A 113 -10.19 1.33 -4.57
N HIS A 114 -9.43 2.18 -5.25
CA HIS A 114 -7.98 2.04 -5.37
C HIS A 114 -7.25 2.27 -4.04
N LEU A 115 -7.68 3.23 -3.22
CA LEU A 115 -7.12 3.43 -1.87
C LEU A 115 -7.33 2.21 -0.98
N LYS A 116 -8.49 1.55 -1.05
CA LYS A 116 -8.74 0.29 -0.32
C LYS A 116 -7.79 -0.83 -0.73
N LYS A 117 -7.55 -0.99 -2.03
CA LYS A 117 -6.58 -2.00 -2.52
C LYS A 117 -5.18 -1.73 -1.98
N ILE A 118 -4.72 -0.47 -2.00
CA ILE A 118 -3.44 -0.08 -1.43
C ILE A 118 -3.38 -0.46 0.05
N GLY A 119 -4.45 -0.21 0.81
CA GLY A 119 -4.55 -0.63 2.22
C GLY A 119 -4.36 -2.12 2.42
N ILE A 120 -5.03 -2.95 1.62
CA ILE A 120 -4.90 -4.42 1.66
C ILE A 120 -3.45 -4.84 1.36
N TYR A 121 -2.81 -4.25 0.34
CA TYR A 121 -1.42 -4.56 0.00
C TYR A 121 -0.45 -4.13 1.10
N LEU A 122 -0.68 -3.00 1.77
CA LEU A 122 0.15 -2.56 2.90
C LEU A 122 0.05 -3.51 4.10
N MET A 123 -1.13 -4.07 4.39
CA MET A 123 -1.28 -5.10 5.41
C MET A 123 -0.50 -6.37 5.05
N SER A 124 -0.64 -6.85 3.82
CA SER A 124 0.13 -8.01 3.33
C SER A 124 1.65 -7.75 3.39
N LEU A 125 2.09 -6.53 3.08
CA LEU A 125 3.50 -6.14 3.20
C LEU A 125 3.98 -6.15 4.66
N ALA A 126 3.14 -5.77 5.62
CA ALA A 126 3.47 -5.84 7.05
C ALA A 126 3.64 -7.30 7.51
N GLU A 127 2.77 -8.22 7.06
CA GLU A 127 2.90 -9.66 7.30
C GLU A 127 4.21 -10.22 6.75
N LEU A 128 4.51 -9.94 5.48
CA LEU A 128 5.75 -10.38 4.85
C LEU A 128 7.00 -9.77 5.52
N ARG A 129 6.87 -8.58 6.13
CA ARG A 129 7.98 -8.00 6.89
C ARG A 129 8.26 -8.79 8.19
N VAL A 130 7.22 -9.33 8.82
CA VAL A 130 7.39 -10.27 9.96
C VAL A 130 8.13 -11.53 9.49
N ASP A 131 7.73 -12.11 8.35
CA ASP A 131 8.40 -13.29 7.77
C ASP A 131 9.88 -13.03 7.43
N LEU A 132 10.22 -11.79 7.07
CA LEU A 132 11.62 -11.42 6.85
C LEU A 132 12.43 -11.31 8.14
N GLU A 133 11.80 -11.06 9.28
CA GLU A 133 12.49 -10.93 10.56
C GLU A 133 12.82 -12.30 11.17
N TYR A 134 11.86 -13.20 11.15
CA TYR A 134 11.96 -14.55 11.76
C TYR A 134 12.24 -15.64 10.73
#